data_285a411829955de5359f5c0edb452da5
#
_entry.id   285a411829955de5359f5c0edb452da5
#
_cell.length_a   1.000
_cell.length_b   1.000
_cell.length_c   1.000
_cell.angle_alpha   90.00
_cell.angle_beta   90.00
_cell.angle_gamma   90.00
#
_symmetry.space_group_name_H-M   'P 1'
#
loop_
_entity.id
_entity.type
_entity.pdbx_description
1 polymer ?
#
loop_
_entity_poly.entity_id
_entity_poly.type
_entity_poly.pdbx_seq_one_letter_code
_entity_poly.pdbx_strand_id
1 'polypeptide(L)'
;MNEMLEKMGKNAKEAEVTLRSLSTNKKNEVLLAVAAQLEDKTELLIKANEQDVENGRKNQMPESLVDRLLLTKERIEGMSEGLRQLAELEDPIGEVLGMKKRPNGLLIGQKRVPLGVIGIIYEARPNVTADAFGLCFKTGNAVILKGGSDAIHSNQAIVKCIRETLKEHNVTENAVQLIEDTSRETAGEFMKMNQYVDVLIPRGGKGLIRAVVNQSTIPVIETGTGNCHIYVDETADLSMAADIIMNAKTQRVGVCNACESLLVHNSVKDALLPVLAERLKEKHVEMRADKEALALMPGAVPAVEEDWGREYLDYILSIKVVYSVDEAIAHINRYNTGHSEAIITDNYTNAQKFLDEVDAAAVYVNASTRFTDG
;
A
#
# COMPACT_ATOMS: atom_id res chain seq x y z
N MET A 1 0.66 4.50 -30.56
CA MET A 1 1.03 3.43 -29.60
C MET A 1 2.29 2.73 -30.14
N ASN A 2 3.27 2.55 -29.31
CA ASN A 2 4.52 1.88 -29.64
C ASN A 2 4.25 0.39 -29.97
N GLU A 3 4.85 -0.16 -31.05
CA GLU A 3 4.67 -1.56 -31.46
C GLU A 3 5.01 -2.57 -30.36
N MET A 4 6.00 -2.25 -29.52
CA MET A 4 6.36 -3.07 -28.34
C MET A 4 5.17 -3.17 -27.36
N LEU A 5 4.59 -2.06 -26.99
CA LEU A 5 3.44 -2.03 -26.06
C LEU A 5 2.22 -2.74 -26.64
N GLU A 6 1.96 -2.57 -27.93
CA GLU A 6 0.86 -3.27 -28.60
C GLU A 6 1.06 -4.79 -28.58
N LYS A 7 2.28 -5.27 -28.86
CA LYS A 7 2.63 -6.68 -28.78
C LYS A 7 2.47 -7.22 -27.34
N MET A 8 2.95 -6.46 -26.35
CA MET A 8 2.79 -6.84 -24.94
C MET A 8 1.32 -6.93 -24.55
N GLY A 9 0.50 -5.96 -24.97
CA GLY A 9 -0.93 -5.97 -24.71
C GLY A 9 -1.63 -7.19 -25.30
N LYS A 10 -1.35 -7.56 -26.56
CA LYS A 10 -1.87 -8.76 -27.22
C LYS A 10 -1.45 -10.03 -26.45
N ASN A 11 -0.17 -10.15 -26.13
CA ASN A 11 0.36 -11.28 -25.38
C ASN A 11 -0.30 -11.43 -23.99
N ALA A 12 -0.55 -10.32 -23.30
CA ALA A 12 -1.22 -10.34 -21.98
C ALA A 12 -2.69 -10.76 -22.10
N LYS A 13 -3.41 -10.31 -23.12
CA LYS A 13 -4.79 -10.75 -23.38
C LYS A 13 -4.89 -12.23 -23.74
N GLU A 14 -3.94 -12.77 -24.49
CA GLU A 14 -3.85 -14.23 -24.75
C GLU A 14 -3.53 -15.02 -23.49
N ALA A 15 -2.61 -14.51 -22.65
CA ALA A 15 -2.26 -15.12 -21.37
C ALA A 15 -3.45 -15.15 -20.41
N GLU A 16 -4.21 -14.06 -20.30
CA GLU A 16 -5.40 -13.96 -19.45
C GLU A 16 -6.37 -15.12 -19.67
N VAL A 17 -6.64 -15.47 -20.93
CA VAL A 17 -7.56 -16.56 -21.27
C VAL A 17 -7.09 -17.89 -20.66
N THR A 18 -5.78 -18.14 -20.70
CA THR A 18 -5.20 -19.37 -20.13
C THR A 18 -5.21 -19.34 -18.61
N LEU A 19 -4.84 -18.21 -18.00
CA LEU A 19 -4.74 -18.05 -16.54
C LEU A 19 -6.10 -18.21 -15.85
N ARG A 20 -7.18 -17.74 -16.49
CA ARG A 20 -8.55 -17.84 -15.99
C ARG A 20 -8.99 -19.30 -15.75
N SER A 21 -8.42 -20.24 -16.47
CA SER A 21 -8.77 -21.68 -16.40
C SER A 21 -7.85 -22.48 -15.46
N LEU A 22 -6.80 -21.90 -14.91
CA LEU A 22 -5.90 -22.59 -14.00
C LEU A 22 -6.61 -22.96 -12.69
N SER A 23 -6.40 -24.21 -12.25
CA SER A 23 -6.87 -24.63 -10.94
C SER A 23 -6.08 -23.96 -9.81
N THR A 24 -6.70 -23.83 -8.64
CA THR A 24 -6.05 -23.34 -7.42
C THR A 24 -4.75 -24.11 -7.12
N ASN A 25 -4.78 -25.45 -7.26
CA ASN A 25 -3.58 -26.27 -7.02
C ASN A 25 -2.45 -25.91 -7.99
N LYS A 26 -2.76 -25.66 -9.27
CA LYS A 26 -1.74 -25.27 -10.25
C LYS A 26 -1.16 -23.89 -9.97
N LYS A 27 -2.00 -22.94 -9.57
CA LYS A 27 -1.54 -21.61 -9.15
C LYS A 27 -0.63 -21.70 -7.92
N ASN A 28 -1.02 -22.47 -6.91
CA ASN A 28 -0.22 -22.65 -5.69
C ASN A 28 1.12 -23.35 -5.99
N GLU A 29 1.11 -24.41 -6.81
CA GLU A 29 2.33 -25.10 -7.28
C GLU A 29 3.33 -24.11 -7.89
N VAL A 30 2.86 -23.25 -8.80
CA VAL A 30 3.71 -22.25 -9.47
C VAL A 30 4.23 -21.18 -8.49
N LEU A 31 3.38 -20.67 -7.61
CA LEU A 31 3.79 -19.67 -6.59
C LEU A 31 4.90 -20.22 -5.69
N LEU A 32 4.75 -21.47 -5.22
CA LEU A 32 5.76 -22.13 -4.39
C LEU A 32 7.06 -22.38 -5.18
N ALA A 33 6.97 -22.75 -6.46
CA ALA A 33 8.13 -22.90 -7.32
C ALA A 33 8.86 -21.59 -7.57
N VAL A 34 8.13 -20.47 -7.81
CA VAL A 34 8.72 -19.15 -7.96
C VAL A 34 9.40 -18.72 -6.65
N ALA A 35 8.79 -18.95 -5.49
CA ALA A 35 9.40 -18.67 -4.19
C ALA A 35 10.74 -19.40 -4.05
N ALA A 36 10.79 -20.70 -4.35
CA ALA A 36 12.03 -21.49 -4.29
C ALA A 36 13.08 -20.99 -5.30
N GLN A 37 12.67 -20.62 -6.51
CA GLN A 37 13.57 -20.13 -7.56
C GLN A 37 14.18 -18.75 -7.20
N LEU A 38 13.44 -17.86 -6.55
CA LEU A 38 13.99 -16.58 -6.07
C LEU A 38 15.08 -16.79 -5.02
N GLU A 39 14.90 -17.73 -4.09
CA GLU A 39 15.91 -18.08 -3.11
C GLU A 39 17.14 -18.72 -3.76
N ASP A 40 16.94 -19.64 -4.70
CA ASP A 40 18.01 -20.33 -5.43
C ASP A 40 18.86 -19.35 -6.26
N LYS A 41 18.24 -18.28 -6.78
CA LYS A 41 18.89 -17.26 -7.58
C LYS A 41 19.31 -16.00 -6.77
N THR A 42 19.36 -16.10 -5.43
CA THR A 42 19.69 -14.97 -4.54
C THR A 42 20.94 -14.20 -4.98
N GLU A 43 22.03 -14.89 -5.29
CA GLU A 43 23.28 -14.24 -5.71
C GLU A 43 23.13 -13.47 -7.04
N LEU A 44 22.37 -14.02 -7.99
CA LEU A 44 22.09 -13.36 -9.27
C LEU A 44 21.26 -12.10 -9.07
N LEU A 45 20.22 -12.17 -8.20
CA LEU A 45 19.35 -11.04 -7.89
C LEU A 45 20.11 -9.93 -7.16
N ILE A 46 20.95 -10.27 -6.19
CA ILE A 46 21.80 -9.30 -5.47
C ILE A 46 22.77 -8.62 -6.45
N LYS A 47 23.42 -9.37 -7.34
CA LYS A 47 24.32 -8.82 -8.34
C LYS A 47 23.63 -7.84 -9.30
N ALA A 48 22.39 -8.14 -9.72
CA ALA A 48 21.60 -7.20 -10.52
C ALA A 48 21.23 -5.96 -9.73
N ASN A 49 20.88 -6.13 -8.44
CA ASN A 49 20.53 -5.04 -7.55
C ASN A 49 21.72 -4.10 -7.22
N GLU A 50 22.93 -4.64 -7.11
CA GLU A 50 24.16 -3.84 -6.92
C GLU A 50 24.31 -2.78 -7.99
N GLN A 51 23.96 -3.09 -9.24
CA GLN A 51 23.99 -2.12 -10.35
C GLN A 51 22.99 -0.97 -10.13
N ASP A 52 21.78 -1.29 -9.69
CA ASP A 52 20.76 -0.29 -9.39
C ASP A 52 21.17 0.59 -8.21
N VAL A 53 21.70 0.00 -7.14
CA VAL A 53 22.18 0.72 -5.95
C VAL A 53 23.37 1.62 -6.30
N GLU A 54 24.33 1.14 -7.09
CA GLU A 54 25.47 1.94 -7.54
C GLU A 54 25.00 3.13 -8.38
N ASN A 55 24.08 2.91 -9.31
CA ASN A 55 23.48 3.97 -10.13
C ASN A 55 22.71 4.98 -9.27
N GLY A 56 21.91 4.52 -8.29
CA GLY A 56 21.21 5.37 -7.35
C GLY A 56 22.16 6.29 -6.56
N ARG A 57 23.26 5.75 -6.04
CA ARG A 57 24.30 6.54 -5.33
C ARG A 57 25.01 7.53 -6.24
N LYS A 58 25.36 7.12 -7.46
CA LYS A 58 25.96 8.03 -8.46
C LYS A 58 25.03 9.20 -8.79
N ASN A 59 23.73 8.96 -8.81
CA ASN A 59 22.70 9.97 -9.05
C ASN A 59 22.29 10.76 -7.78
N GLN A 60 23.07 10.63 -6.68
CA GLN A 60 22.84 11.32 -5.41
C GLN A 60 21.46 11.06 -4.81
N MET A 61 20.94 9.84 -4.99
CA MET A 61 19.68 9.41 -4.38
C MET A 61 19.79 9.49 -2.85
N PRO A 62 18.78 10.03 -2.14
CA PRO A 62 18.74 10.01 -0.68
C PRO A 62 18.92 8.59 -0.11
N GLU A 63 19.68 8.43 0.97
CA GLU A 63 20.02 7.11 1.53
C GLU A 63 18.77 6.31 1.94
N SER A 64 17.70 6.99 2.37
CA SER A 64 16.41 6.35 2.66
C SER A 64 15.75 5.71 1.42
N LEU A 65 15.99 6.25 0.22
CA LEU A 65 15.53 5.67 -1.04
C LEU A 65 16.48 4.56 -1.52
N VAL A 66 17.79 4.71 -1.29
CA VAL A 66 18.78 3.65 -1.54
C VAL A 66 18.47 2.42 -0.68
N ASP A 67 18.10 2.61 0.60
CA ASP A 67 17.67 1.50 1.45
C ASP A 67 16.41 0.81 0.92
N ARG A 68 15.44 1.55 0.38
CA ARG A 68 14.25 0.96 -0.25
C ARG A 68 14.58 0.14 -1.50
N LEU A 69 15.61 0.54 -2.22
CA LEU A 69 16.07 -0.11 -3.45
C LEU A 69 16.86 -1.39 -3.17
N LEU A 70 17.56 -1.43 -2.03
CA LEU A 70 18.49 -2.50 -1.68
C LEU A 70 17.78 -3.85 -1.54
N LEU A 71 18.28 -4.87 -2.22
CA LEU A 71 17.95 -6.28 -1.99
C LEU A 71 19.06 -6.95 -1.18
N THR A 72 18.71 -7.49 -0.02
CA THR A 72 19.54 -8.39 0.76
C THR A 72 19.00 -9.81 0.68
N LYS A 73 19.75 -10.78 1.17
CA LYS A 73 19.28 -12.16 1.24
C LYS A 73 17.96 -12.25 2.04
N GLU A 74 17.88 -11.57 3.18
CA GLU A 74 16.69 -11.54 4.03
C GLU A 74 15.48 -10.91 3.33
N ARG A 75 15.71 -9.88 2.50
CA ARG A 75 14.64 -9.26 1.71
C ARG A 75 14.14 -10.15 0.59
N ILE A 76 15.03 -10.94 -0.02
CA ILE A 76 14.65 -11.95 -1.03
C ILE A 76 13.90 -13.11 -0.37
N GLU A 77 14.36 -13.60 0.78
CA GLU A 77 13.64 -14.58 1.60
C GLU A 77 12.23 -14.05 1.98
N GLY A 78 12.13 -12.75 2.33
CA GLY A 78 10.85 -12.10 2.60
C GLY A 78 9.89 -12.08 1.39
N MET A 79 10.40 -11.83 0.17
CA MET A 79 9.60 -11.93 -1.06
C MET A 79 9.11 -13.37 -1.28
N SER A 80 9.98 -14.35 -1.07
CA SER A 80 9.65 -15.77 -1.23
C SER A 80 8.61 -16.21 -0.21
N GLU A 81 8.74 -15.76 1.02
CA GLU A 81 7.77 -16.03 2.08
C GLU A 81 6.40 -15.41 1.76
N GLY A 82 6.36 -14.18 1.24
CA GLY A 82 5.12 -13.56 0.76
C GLY A 82 4.41 -14.40 -0.32
N LEU A 83 5.15 -15.00 -1.25
CA LEU A 83 4.58 -15.90 -2.27
C LEU A 83 4.06 -17.21 -1.66
N ARG A 84 4.74 -17.76 -0.62
CA ARG A 84 4.25 -18.94 0.11
C ARG A 84 2.95 -18.65 0.85
N GLN A 85 2.89 -17.52 1.55
CA GLN A 85 1.66 -17.08 2.22
C GLN A 85 0.51 -16.90 1.22
N LEU A 86 0.76 -16.31 0.06
CA LEU A 86 -0.24 -16.23 -1.02
C LEU A 86 -0.72 -17.60 -1.50
N ALA A 87 0.16 -18.60 -1.56
CA ALA A 87 -0.23 -19.95 -1.92
C ALA A 87 -1.16 -20.59 -0.88
N GLU A 88 -1.01 -20.26 0.40
CA GLU A 88 -1.84 -20.76 1.50
C GLU A 88 -3.21 -20.09 1.59
N LEU A 89 -3.35 -18.85 1.10
CA LEU A 89 -4.63 -18.14 1.08
C LEU A 89 -5.66 -18.86 0.21
N GLU A 90 -6.92 -18.75 0.57
CA GLU A 90 -8.03 -19.20 -0.27
C GLU A 90 -8.01 -18.50 -1.64
N ASP A 91 -8.36 -19.25 -2.69
CA ASP A 91 -8.50 -18.67 -4.03
C ASP A 91 -9.88 -18.00 -4.15
N PRO A 92 -9.96 -16.68 -4.30
CA PRO A 92 -11.25 -16.01 -4.37
C PRO A 92 -11.99 -16.27 -5.70
N ILE A 93 -11.27 -16.78 -6.71
CA ILE A 93 -11.85 -16.94 -8.06
C ILE A 93 -12.75 -18.18 -8.10
N GLY A 94 -13.99 -17.96 -8.50
CA GLY A 94 -15.01 -19.00 -8.53
C GLY A 94 -15.93 -19.03 -7.33
N GLU A 95 -15.64 -18.26 -6.29
CA GLU A 95 -16.53 -18.09 -5.12
C GLU A 95 -17.90 -17.57 -5.57
N VAL A 96 -18.97 -18.23 -5.10
CA VAL A 96 -20.36 -17.81 -5.32
C VAL A 96 -20.85 -17.06 -4.10
N LEU A 97 -21.04 -15.76 -4.23
CA LEU A 97 -21.45 -14.86 -3.13
C LEU A 97 -22.91 -15.04 -2.73
N GLY A 98 -23.73 -15.57 -3.63
CA GLY A 98 -25.15 -15.85 -3.37
C GLY A 98 -25.89 -16.25 -4.62
N MET A 99 -27.01 -16.97 -4.43
CA MET A 99 -27.93 -17.36 -5.51
C MET A 99 -29.37 -17.07 -5.08
N LYS A 100 -30.17 -16.50 -5.98
CA LYS A 100 -31.57 -16.16 -5.73
C LYS A 100 -32.48 -16.64 -6.87
N LYS A 101 -33.54 -17.37 -6.52
CA LYS A 101 -34.60 -17.71 -7.47
C LYS A 101 -35.54 -16.50 -7.62
N ARG A 102 -35.77 -16.09 -8.87
CA ARG A 102 -36.70 -15.00 -9.19
C ARG A 102 -38.12 -15.53 -9.35
N PRO A 103 -39.17 -14.69 -9.27
CA PRO A 103 -40.56 -15.10 -9.45
C PRO A 103 -40.84 -15.80 -10.79
N ASN A 104 -40.11 -15.46 -11.84
CA ASN A 104 -40.22 -16.09 -13.16
C ASN A 104 -39.47 -17.43 -13.29
N GLY A 105 -38.92 -17.95 -12.17
CA GLY A 105 -38.17 -19.21 -12.13
C GLY A 105 -36.68 -19.10 -12.44
N LEU A 106 -36.18 -17.94 -12.88
CA LEU A 106 -34.76 -17.73 -13.18
C LEU A 106 -33.92 -17.80 -11.89
N LEU A 107 -32.81 -18.56 -11.94
CA LEU A 107 -31.81 -18.63 -10.87
C LEU A 107 -30.66 -17.68 -11.20
N ILE A 108 -30.51 -16.64 -10.40
CA ILE A 108 -29.44 -15.63 -10.57
C ILE A 108 -28.40 -15.81 -9.46
N GLY A 109 -27.12 -15.98 -9.85
CA GLY A 109 -25.99 -16.05 -8.93
C GLY A 109 -24.96 -14.96 -9.24
N GLN A 110 -24.21 -14.59 -8.19
CA GLN A 110 -23.04 -13.71 -8.31
C GLN A 110 -21.78 -14.53 -8.02
N LYS A 111 -20.85 -14.54 -8.97
CA LYS A 111 -19.59 -15.30 -8.89
C LYS A 111 -18.40 -14.40 -9.12
N ARG A 112 -17.33 -14.56 -8.32
CA ARG A 112 -16.07 -13.84 -8.50
C ARG A 112 -15.32 -14.36 -9.72
N VAL A 113 -14.78 -13.46 -10.52
CA VAL A 113 -13.98 -13.74 -11.74
C VAL A 113 -12.72 -12.86 -11.73
N PRO A 114 -11.65 -13.27 -12.47
CA PRO A 114 -10.48 -12.38 -12.65
C PRO A 114 -10.87 -11.04 -13.26
N LEU A 115 -10.11 -10.01 -12.96
CA LEU A 115 -10.27 -8.67 -13.56
C LEU A 115 -9.82 -8.66 -15.03
N GLY A 116 -8.81 -9.46 -15.37
CA GLY A 116 -8.26 -9.55 -16.71
C GLY A 116 -6.76 -9.27 -16.76
N VAL A 117 -6.36 -8.24 -17.49
CA VAL A 117 -4.97 -7.75 -17.54
C VAL A 117 -4.82 -6.56 -16.60
N ILE A 118 -3.93 -6.68 -15.63
CA ILE A 118 -3.64 -5.62 -14.66
C ILE A 118 -2.33 -4.92 -15.05
N GLY A 119 -2.38 -3.60 -15.17
CA GLY A 119 -1.19 -2.77 -15.29
C GLY A 119 -0.73 -2.29 -13.91
N ILE A 120 0.56 -2.38 -13.60
CA ILE A 120 1.11 -1.86 -12.35
C ILE A 120 2.27 -0.92 -12.66
N ILE A 121 2.14 0.35 -12.23
CA ILE A 121 3.20 1.36 -12.35
C ILE A 121 3.75 1.63 -10.94
N TYR A 122 5.07 1.41 -10.74
CA TYR A 122 5.68 1.51 -9.42
C TYR A 122 7.06 2.13 -9.43
N GLU A 123 7.46 2.71 -8.29
CA GLU A 123 8.75 3.34 -8.06
C GLU A 123 9.71 2.38 -7.35
N ALA A 124 10.94 2.78 -7.16
CA ALA A 124 12.12 2.18 -6.54
C ALA A 124 11.88 1.13 -5.41
N ARG A 125 11.19 0.03 -5.72
CA ARG A 125 10.91 -1.09 -4.81
C ARG A 125 10.93 -2.42 -5.57
N PRO A 126 12.08 -3.09 -5.69
CA PRO A 126 12.19 -4.34 -6.44
C PRO A 126 11.25 -5.45 -5.96
N ASN A 127 10.96 -5.52 -4.66
CA ASN A 127 10.04 -6.50 -4.09
C ASN A 127 8.63 -6.41 -4.69
N VAL A 128 8.18 -5.22 -5.08
CA VAL A 128 6.85 -5.05 -5.70
C VAL A 128 6.70 -5.89 -6.97
N THR A 129 7.78 -6.16 -7.67
CA THR A 129 7.77 -7.02 -8.87
C THR A 129 7.27 -8.44 -8.56
N ALA A 130 7.78 -9.05 -7.49
CA ALA A 130 7.36 -10.39 -7.05
C ALA A 130 5.96 -10.36 -6.42
N ASP A 131 5.68 -9.39 -5.57
CA ASP A 131 4.39 -9.23 -4.90
C ASP A 131 3.26 -9.02 -5.93
N ALA A 132 3.46 -8.12 -6.88
CA ALA A 132 2.51 -7.83 -7.95
C ALA A 132 2.23 -9.05 -8.82
N PHE A 133 3.28 -9.80 -9.21
CA PHE A 133 3.09 -11.06 -9.92
C PHE A 133 2.27 -12.03 -9.09
N GLY A 134 2.65 -12.28 -7.85
CA GLY A 134 1.99 -13.26 -6.98
C GLY A 134 0.50 -12.99 -6.80
N LEU A 135 0.14 -11.74 -6.47
CA LEU A 135 -1.25 -11.31 -6.28
C LEU A 135 -2.08 -11.43 -7.56
N CYS A 136 -1.55 -10.97 -8.70
CA CYS A 136 -2.24 -11.07 -9.98
C CYS A 136 -2.39 -12.52 -10.42
N PHE A 137 -1.34 -13.33 -10.31
CA PHE A 137 -1.34 -14.72 -10.73
C PHE A 137 -2.27 -15.59 -9.88
N LYS A 138 -2.25 -15.44 -8.53
CA LYS A 138 -3.17 -16.13 -7.62
C LYS A 138 -4.63 -15.87 -7.97
N THR A 139 -4.95 -14.68 -8.40
CA THR A 139 -6.30 -14.26 -8.77
C THR A 139 -6.59 -14.42 -10.28
N GLY A 140 -5.75 -15.16 -11.00
CA GLY A 140 -5.98 -15.56 -12.42
C GLY A 140 -5.85 -14.40 -13.42
N ASN A 141 -5.14 -13.33 -13.07
CA ASN A 141 -4.91 -12.18 -13.91
C ASN A 141 -3.52 -12.23 -14.57
N ALA A 142 -3.39 -11.71 -15.79
CA ALA A 142 -2.10 -11.36 -16.35
C ALA A 142 -1.66 -9.98 -15.87
N VAL A 143 -0.34 -9.75 -15.75
CA VAL A 143 0.18 -8.46 -15.28
C VAL A 143 1.22 -7.89 -16.23
N ILE A 144 1.10 -6.57 -16.50
CA ILE A 144 2.10 -5.77 -17.19
C ILE A 144 2.69 -4.79 -16.17
N LEU A 145 3.98 -4.91 -15.93
CA LEU A 145 4.73 -4.15 -14.94
C LEU A 145 5.47 -3.00 -15.61
N LYS A 146 5.41 -1.81 -15.02
CA LYS A 146 6.18 -0.63 -15.39
C LYS A 146 6.88 -0.07 -14.16
N GLY A 147 8.09 -0.56 -13.91
CA GLY A 147 8.95 -0.05 -12.84
C GLY A 147 9.60 1.30 -13.19
N GLY A 148 10.12 1.98 -12.18
CA GLY A 148 10.99 3.13 -12.35
C GLY A 148 12.39 2.75 -12.89
N SER A 149 13.16 3.75 -13.38
CA SER A 149 14.54 3.57 -13.85
C SER A 149 15.49 3.08 -12.76
N ASP A 150 15.18 3.38 -11.52
CA ASP A 150 16.08 3.16 -10.39
C ASP A 150 16.25 1.67 -10.03
N ALA A 151 15.27 0.82 -10.39
CA ALA A 151 15.25 -0.61 -10.06
C ALA A 151 15.20 -1.51 -11.29
N ILE A 152 15.56 -1.01 -12.48
CA ILE A 152 15.30 -1.74 -13.72
C ILE A 152 16.07 -3.06 -13.81
N HIS A 153 17.32 -3.12 -13.38
CA HIS A 153 18.11 -4.35 -13.42
C HIS A 153 17.57 -5.41 -12.46
N SER A 154 17.19 -5.01 -11.25
CA SER A 154 16.54 -5.88 -10.28
C SER A 154 15.20 -6.41 -10.81
N ASN A 155 14.37 -5.54 -11.35
CA ASN A 155 13.07 -5.91 -11.91
C ASN A 155 13.19 -6.90 -13.07
N GLN A 156 14.14 -6.68 -13.98
CA GLN A 156 14.45 -7.60 -15.09
C GLN A 156 14.89 -8.97 -14.57
N ALA A 157 15.77 -9.01 -13.57
CA ALA A 157 16.27 -10.26 -13.00
C ALA A 157 15.13 -11.05 -12.32
N ILE A 158 14.28 -10.38 -11.54
CA ILE A 158 13.12 -11.01 -10.87
C ILE A 158 12.12 -11.53 -11.93
N VAL A 159 11.72 -10.71 -12.90
CA VAL A 159 10.78 -11.14 -13.95
C VAL A 159 11.33 -12.30 -14.76
N LYS A 160 12.63 -12.30 -15.05
CA LYS A 160 13.28 -13.42 -15.73
C LYS A 160 13.16 -14.73 -14.93
N CYS A 161 13.44 -14.70 -13.63
CA CYS A 161 13.26 -15.85 -12.75
C CYS A 161 11.81 -16.36 -12.77
N ILE A 162 10.84 -15.45 -12.66
CA ILE A 162 9.41 -15.80 -12.71
C ILE A 162 9.04 -16.46 -14.05
N ARG A 163 9.46 -15.88 -15.17
CA ARG A 163 9.14 -16.40 -16.52
C ARG A 163 9.77 -17.77 -16.78
N GLU A 164 11.01 -17.98 -16.33
CA GLU A 164 11.67 -19.29 -16.43
C GLU A 164 10.88 -20.35 -15.66
N THR A 165 10.46 -20.05 -14.43
CA THR A 165 9.64 -20.96 -13.61
C THR A 165 8.26 -21.24 -14.24
N LEU A 166 7.58 -20.21 -14.76
CA LEU A 166 6.30 -20.37 -15.47
C LEU A 166 6.43 -21.37 -16.62
N LYS A 167 7.48 -21.24 -17.44
CA LYS A 167 7.77 -22.11 -18.55
C LYS A 167 8.02 -23.57 -18.12
N GLU A 168 8.84 -23.76 -17.08
CA GLU A 168 9.14 -25.08 -16.50
C GLU A 168 7.86 -25.79 -16.01
N HIS A 169 6.90 -25.02 -15.52
CA HIS A 169 5.60 -25.51 -15.06
C HIS A 169 4.51 -25.53 -16.15
N ASN A 170 4.87 -25.37 -17.44
CA ASN A 170 3.94 -25.35 -18.57
C ASN A 170 2.84 -24.29 -18.44
N VAL A 171 3.17 -23.12 -17.89
CA VAL A 171 2.32 -21.93 -17.85
C VAL A 171 2.93 -20.88 -18.77
N THR A 172 2.07 -20.08 -19.40
CA THR A 172 2.53 -19.03 -20.30
C THR A 172 3.44 -18.01 -19.60
N GLU A 173 4.61 -17.74 -20.17
CA GLU A 173 5.54 -16.71 -19.69
C GLU A 173 4.93 -15.30 -19.77
N ASN A 174 3.90 -15.11 -20.59
CA ASN A 174 3.20 -13.84 -20.76
C ASN A 174 2.21 -13.54 -19.62
N ALA A 175 2.11 -14.42 -18.62
CA ALA A 175 1.42 -14.13 -17.37
C ALA A 175 2.01 -12.90 -16.64
N VAL A 176 3.32 -12.65 -16.84
CA VAL A 176 4.01 -11.45 -16.36
C VAL A 176 4.87 -10.85 -17.47
N GLN A 177 4.75 -9.56 -17.67
CA GLN A 177 5.57 -8.81 -18.62
C GLN A 177 6.10 -7.54 -17.97
N LEU A 178 7.31 -7.13 -18.32
CA LEU A 178 7.95 -5.91 -17.83
C LEU A 178 8.21 -4.97 -19.00
N ILE A 179 7.75 -3.73 -18.89
CA ILE A 179 8.12 -2.65 -19.79
C ILE A 179 9.52 -2.19 -19.40
N GLU A 180 10.51 -2.50 -20.23
CA GLU A 180 11.93 -2.23 -19.96
C GLU A 180 12.31 -0.77 -20.29
N ASP A 181 11.59 -0.14 -21.21
CA ASP A 181 11.76 1.29 -21.47
C ASP A 181 11.25 2.11 -20.29
N THR A 182 12.17 2.76 -19.58
CA THR A 182 11.89 3.53 -18.37
C THR A 182 11.43 4.97 -18.64
N SER A 183 11.29 5.38 -19.90
CA SER A 183 10.89 6.74 -20.28
C SER A 183 9.50 7.11 -19.77
N ARG A 184 9.29 8.41 -19.55
CA ARG A 184 7.99 8.96 -19.20
C ARG A 184 6.99 8.90 -20.37
N GLU A 185 7.51 8.95 -21.61
CA GLU A 185 6.70 8.83 -22.82
C GLU A 185 6.03 7.45 -22.88
N THR A 186 6.80 6.38 -22.72
CA THR A 186 6.28 5.01 -22.69
C THR A 186 5.32 4.79 -21.53
N ALA A 187 5.57 5.38 -20.36
CA ALA A 187 4.61 5.34 -19.25
C ALA A 187 3.29 6.04 -19.62
N GLY A 188 3.36 7.19 -20.31
CA GLY A 188 2.18 7.91 -20.80
C GLY A 188 1.39 7.13 -21.85
N GLU A 189 2.06 6.40 -22.75
CA GLU A 189 1.41 5.50 -23.70
C GLU A 189 0.79 4.29 -23.00
N PHE A 190 1.48 3.68 -22.03
CA PHE A 190 0.97 2.57 -21.24
C PHE A 190 -0.34 2.93 -20.52
N MET A 191 -0.43 4.11 -19.93
CA MET A 191 -1.65 4.60 -19.27
C MET A 191 -2.87 4.75 -20.21
N LYS A 192 -2.66 4.64 -21.51
CA LYS A 192 -3.71 4.76 -22.55
C LYS A 192 -4.04 3.43 -23.23
N MET A 193 -3.52 2.32 -22.74
CA MET A 193 -3.72 0.98 -23.32
C MET A 193 -5.05 0.33 -22.91
N ASN A 194 -6.13 1.09 -22.80
CA ASN A 194 -7.45 0.59 -22.39
C ASN A 194 -8.05 -0.50 -23.29
N GLN A 195 -7.47 -0.77 -24.46
CA GLN A 195 -7.83 -1.91 -25.31
C GLN A 195 -7.25 -3.23 -24.79
N TYR A 196 -6.18 -3.18 -23.99
CA TYR A 196 -5.44 -4.35 -23.54
C TYR A 196 -5.35 -4.49 -22.02
N VAL A 197 -5.45 -3.39 -21.29
CA VAL A 197 -5.33 -3.35 -19.83
C VAL A 197 -6.68 -2.97 -19.24
N ASP A 198 -7.17 -3.81 -18.33
CA ASP A 198 -8.51 -3.66 -17.74
C ASP A 198 -8.50 -2.77 -16.49
N VAL A 199 -7.41 -2.80 -15.73
CA VAL A 199 -7.22 -2.00 -14.50
C VAL A 199 -5.75 -1.58 -14.38
N LEU A 200 -5.52 -0.36 -13.91
CA LEU A 200 -4.19 0.17 -13.62
C LEU A 200 -4.05 0.47 -12.12
N ILE A 201 -2.94 0.02 -11.52
CA ILE A 201 -2.66 0.20 -10.09
C ILE A 201 -1.31 0.94 -9.94
N PRO A 202 -1.31 2.22 -9.55
CA PRO A 202 -0.09 2.93 -9.22
C PRO A 202 0.39 2.57 -7.81
N ARG A 203 1.72 2.35 -7.65
CA ARG A 203 2.39 2.10 -6.36
C ARG A 203 3.62 3.00 -6.22
N GLY A 204 3.48 4.12 -5.54
CA GLY A 204 4.58 5.10 -5.38
C GLY A 204 4.16 6.33 -4.61
N GLY A 205 4.93 7.40 -4.74
CA GLY A 205 4.64 8.67 -4.09
C GLY A 205 3.43 9.40 -4.70
N LYS A 206 2.91 10.37 -3.96
CA LYS A 206 1.75 11.20 -4.33
C LYS A 206 1.82 11.76 -5.76
N GLY A 207 3.04 12.10 -6.22
CA GLY A 207 3.25 12.63 -7.57
C GLY A 207 2.94 11.61 -8.66
N LEU A 208 3.41 10.36 -8.50
CA LEU A 208 3.11 9.27 -9.43
C LEU A 208 1.61 8.94 -9.44
N ILE A 209 1.01 8.78 -8.26
CA ILE A 209 -0.42 8.44 -8.13
C ILE A 209 -1.27 9.49 -8.84
N ARG A 210 -1.07 10.78 -8.56
CA ARG A 210 -1.78 11.87 -9.23
C ARG A 210 -1.55 11.90 -10.75
N ALA A 211 -0.34 11.63 -11.21
CA ALA A 211 -0.04 11.59 -12.64
C ALA A 211 -0.84 10.46 -13.33
N VAL A 212 -0.88 9.28 -12.72
CA VAL A 212 -1.63 8.13 -13.25
C VAL A 212 -3.13 8.42 -13.26
N VAL A 213 -3.70 8.88 -12.14
CA VAL A 213 -5.14 9.19 -12.04
C VAL A 213 -5.57 10.24 -13.06
N ASN A 214 -4.75 11.28 -13.25
CA ASN A 214 -5.11 12.38 -14.15
C ASN A 214 -4.90 12.06 -15.66
N GLN A 215 -4.02 11.12 -15.99
CA GLN A 215 -3.60 10.86 -17.38
C GLN A 215 -4.12 9.55 -17.95
N SER A 216 -4.53 8.60 -17.08
CA SER A 216 -4.98 7.29 -17.51
C SER A 216 -6.35 7.33 -18.18
N THR A 217 -6.49 6.57 -19.28
CA THR A 217 -7.79 6.22 -19.85
C THR A 217 -8.27 4.83 -19.40
N ILE A 218 -7.43 4.11 -18.64
CA ILE A 218 -7.73 2.83 -18.02
C ILE A 218 -8.30 3.12 -16.64
N PRO A 219 -9.32 2.38 -16.15
CA PRO A 219 -9.76 2.47 -14.76
C PRO A 219 -8.60 2.31 -13.78
N VAL A 220 -8.48 3.22 -12.81
CA VAL A 220 -7.37 3.23 -11.83
C VAL A 220 -7.90 2.81 -10.46
N ILE A 221 -7.23 1.85 -9.83
CA ILE A 221 -7.36 1.56 -8.41
C ILE A 221 -6.15 2.20 -7.73
N GLU A 222 -6.36 3.35 -7.11
CA GLU A 222 -5.29 4.07 -6.42
C GLU A 222 -5.23 3.70 -4.94
N THR A 223 -4.02 3.71 -4.40
CA THR A 223 -3.79 3.75 -2.96
C THR A 223 -3.59 5.21 -2.58
N GLY A 224 -4.38 5.72 -1.61
CA GLY A 224 -4.22 7.08 -1.12
C GLY A 224 -2.89 7.32 -0.40
N THR A 225 -2.58 8.58 -0.13
CA THR A 225 -1.59 8.96 0.88
C THR A 225 -2.22 8.74 2.28
N GLY A 226 -1.40 8.54 3.32
CA GLY A 226 -1.89 8.20 4.64
C GLY A 226 -1.74 9.36 5.65
N ASN A 227 -2.65 10.35 5.64
CA ASN A 227 -2.74 11.28 6.78
C ASN A 227 -3.68 10.69 7.82
N CYS A 228 -3.18 9.72 8.60
CA CYS A 228 -3.97 8.98 9.58
C CYS A 228 -4.05 9.73 10.92
N HIS A 229 -5.26 9.76 11.50
CA HIS A 229 -5.53 10.42 12.77
C HIS A 229 -5.79 9.41 13.89
N ILE A 230 -5.42 9.81 15.10
CA ILE A 230 -5.89 9.19 16.33
C ILE A 230 -6.62 10.25 17.13
N TYR A 231 -7.84 9.98 17.55
CA TYR A 231 -8.61 10.80 18.47
C TYR A 231 -8.65 10.16 19.87
N VAL A 232 -8.21 10.88 20.87
CA VAL A 232 -8.31 10.48 22.28
C VAL A 232 -9.53 11.18 22.89
N ASP A 233 -10.55 10.40 23.17
CA ASP A 233 -11.86 10.86 23.70
C ASP A 233 -11.78 11.16 25.21
N GLU A 234 -12.82 11.80 25.74
CA GLU A 234 -12.92 12.19 27.15
C GLU A 234 -12.87 11.03 28.15
N THR A 235 -13.27 9.83 27.73
CA THR A 235 -13.33 8.62 28.60
C THR A 235 -12.20 7.64 28.32
N ALA A 236 -11.18 8.04 27.57
CA ALA A 236 -10.08 7.17 27.19
C ALA A 236 -9.24 6.71 28.39
N ASP A 237 -8.79 5.46 28.36
CA ASP A 237 -7.65 5.01 29.17
C ASP A 237 -6.37 5.70 28.63
N LEU A 238 -5.82 6.62 29.42
CA LEU A 238 -4.69 7.45 28.97
C LEU A 238 -3.38 6.68 28.86
N SER A 239 -3.21 5.58 29.60
CA SER A 239 -2.03 4.72 29.47
C SER A 239 -2.07 3.96 28.16
N MET A 240 -3.21 3.35 27.84
CA MET A 240 -3.43 2.68 26.55
C MET A 240 -3.34 3.67 25.38
N ALA A 241 -3.88 4.89 25.55
CA ALA A 241 -3.81 5.93 24.53
C ALA A 241 -2.35 6.30 24.18
N ALA A 242 -1.52 6.52 25.22
CA ALA A 242 -0.10 6.83 25.03
C ALA A 242 0.63 5.67 24.31
N ASP A 243 0.36 4.42 24.65
CA ASP A 243 0.99 3.26 24.03
C ASP A 243 0.57 3.09 22.56
N ILE A 244 -0.70 3.27 22.25
CA ILE A 244 -1.23 3.23 20.88
C ILE A 244 -0.62 4.33 20.02
N ILE A 245 -0.57 5.57 20.52
CA ILE A 245 0.00 6.71 19.80
C ILE A 245 1.50 6.48 19.52
N MET A 246 2.25 6.05 20.54
CA MET A 246 3.68 5.71 20.37
C MET A 246 3.89 4.60 19.34
N ASN A 247 3.11 3.54 19.37
CA ASN A 247 3.17 2.48 18.37
C ASN A 247 2.86 3.03 16.98
N ALA A 248 1.73 3.72 16.83
CA ALA A 248 1.26 4.22 15.54
C ALA A 248 2.22 5.22 14.90
N LYS A 249 2.90 6.08 15.71
CA LYS A 249 3.85 7.07 15.19
C LYS A 249 5.26 6.55 15.04
N THR A 250 5.77 5.69 15.94
CA THR A 250 7.22 5.45 16.02
C THR A 250 7.67 4.06 15.60
N GLN A 251 6.77 3.11 15.37
CA GLN A 251 7.13 1.77 14.90
C GLN A 251 7.76 1.81 13.49
N ARG A 252 7.18 2.59 12.59
CA ARG A 252 7.68 2.82 11.24
C ARG A 252 7.02 4.06 10.64
N VAL A 253 7.77 5.15 10.51
CA VAL A 253 7.22 6.45 10.09
C VAL A 253 6.96 6.57 8.58
N GLY A 254 7.73 5.89 7.74
CA GLY A 254 7.69 6.01 6.27
C GLY A 254 6.62 5.15 5.61
N VAL A 255 5.44 4.98 6.20
CA VAL A 255 4.33 4.17 5.69
C VAL A 255 3.00 4.89 5.84
N CYS A 256 2.06 4.59 4.95
CA CYS A 256 0.79 5.30 4.81
C CYS A 256 -0.17 5.15 6.01
N ASN A 257 -0.01 4.11 6.85
CA ASN A 257 -0.83 3.88 8.04
C ASN A 257 -0.18 4.37 9.35
N ALA A 258 0.96 5.07 9.29
CA ALA A 258 1.54 5.74 10.45
C ALA A 258 0.65 6.92 10.88
N CYS A 259 0.54 7.15 12.20
CA CYS A 259 -0.18 8.32 12.71
C CYS A 259 0.56 9.61 12.32
N GLU A 260 -0.14 10.55 11.70
CA GLU A 260 0.39 11.84 11.28
C GLU A 260 -0.26 12.99 12.03
N SER A 261 -1.49 12.76 12.56
CA SER A 261 -2.25 13.77 13.29
C SER A 261 -2.90 13.17 14.54
N LEU A 262 -2.80 13.88 15.65
CA LEU A 262 -3.38 13.52 16.94
C LEU A 262 -4.41 14.55 17.36
N LEU A 263 -5.61 14.11 17.67
CA LEU A 263 -6.67 14.91 18.28
C LEU A 263 -6.86 14.48 19.72
N VAL A 264 -6.95 15.43 20.64
CA VAL A 264 -7.10 15.15 22.06
C VAL A 264 -8.29 15.95 22.62
N HIS A 265 -9.21 15.25 23.28
CA HIS A 265 -10.34 15.90 23.93
C HIS A 265 -9.86 16.84 25.04
N ASN A 266 -10.46 18.03 25.13
CA ASN A 266 -10.06 19.08 26.06
C ASN A 266 -10.03 18.62 27.53
N SER A 267 -10.90 17.70 27.94
CA SER A 267 -10.97 17.22 29.33
C SER A 267 -9.78 16.35 29.76
N VAL A 268 -9.07 15.73 28.82
CA VAL A 268 -7.95 14.79 29.10
C VAL A 268 -6.58 15.35 28.71
N LYS A 269 -6.54 16.50 28.04
CA LYS A 269 -5.29 17.11 27.54
C LYS A 269 -4.25 17.34 28.64
N ASP A 270 -4.67 17.87 29.79
CA ASP A 270 -3.76 18.24 30.89
C ASP A 270 -3.08 17.00 31.52
N ALA A 271 -3.74 15.87 31.50
CA ALA A 271 -3.20 14.59 32.01
C ALA A 271 -2.37 13.84 30.97
N LEU A 272 -2.77 13.89 29.67
CA LEU A 272 -2.13 13.12 28.62
C LEU A 272 -0.93 13.83 27.98
N LEU A 273 -1.10 15.09 27.56
CA LEU A 273 -0.13 15.76 26.69
C LEU A 273 1.26 15.93 27.31
N PRO A 274 1.42 16.28 28.62
CA PRO A 274 2.75 16.37 29.22
C PRO A 274 3.52 15.03 29.23
N VAL A 275 2.82 13.94 29.55
CA VAL A 275 3.41 12.59 29.58
C VAL A 275 3.76 12.12 28.17
N LEU A 276 2.89 12.37 27.22
CA LEU A 276 3.10 12.03 25.82
C LEU A 276 4.27 12.82 25.19
N ALA A 277 4.42 14.10 25.56
CA ALA A 277 5.52 14.95 25.08
C ALA A 277 6.89 14.37 25.45
N GLU A 278 7.07 13.91 26.69
CA GLU A 278 8.33 13.29 27.10
C GLU A 278 8.61 11.99 26.32
N ARG A 279 7.61 11.13 26.13
CA ARG A 279 7.74 9.87 25.36
C ARG A 279 8.06 10.13 23.87
N LEU A 280 7.41 11.11 23.25
CA LEU A 280 7.66 11.50 21.86
C LEU A 280 9.07 12.09 21.68
N LYS A 281 9.53 12.88 22.64
CA LYS A 281 10.86 13.47 22.67
C LYS A 281 11.97 12.42 22.77
N GLU A 282 11.78 11.34 23.55
CA GLU A 282 12.71 10.21 23.62
C GLU A 282 12.90 9.52 22.25
N LYS A 283 11.90 9.58 21.37
CA LYS A 283 11.92 9.07 20.00
C LYS A 283 12.24 10.15 18.96
N HIS A 284 12.67 11.34 19.38
CA HIS A 284 13.02 12.46 18.51
C HIS A 284 11.87 12.90 17.58
N VAL A 285 10.61 12.75 18.02
CA VAL A 285 9.45 13.20 17.25
C VAL A 285 9.28 14.72 17.43
N GLU A 286 9.27 15.46 16.31
CA GLU A 286 8.90 16.87 16.27
C GLU A 286 7.38 16.98 16.45
N MET A 287 6.97 17.74 17.46
CA MET A 287 5.57 17.95 17.80
C MET A 287 5.12 19.30 17.26
N ARG A 288 4.12 19.33 16.38
CA ARG A 288 3.49 20.55 15.85
C ARG A 288 2.12 20.70 16.46
N ALA A 289 1.98 21.63 17.39
CA ALA A 289 0.83 21.71 18.27
C ALA A 289 0.01 23.00 18.05
N ASP A 290 -1.31 22.89 18.20
CA ASP A 290 -2.16 24.07 18.31
C ASP A 290 -1.85 24.85 19.59
N LYS A 291 -2.51 26.01 19.74
CA LYS A 291 -2.22 26.93 20.88
C LYS A 291 -2.42 26.26 22.24
N GLU A 292 -3.41 25.39 22.39
CA GLU A 292 -3.74 24.73 23.66
C GLU A 292 -2.78 23.59 23.97
N ALA A 293 -2.51 22.72 23.02
CA ALA A 293 -1.55 21.64 23.17
C ALA A 293 -0.11 22.17 23.34
N LEU A 294 0.26 23.27 22.64
CA LEU A 294 1.56 23.90 22.74
C LEU A 294 1.91 24.32 24.18
N ALA A 295 0.92 24.78 24.93
CA ALA A 295 1.10 25.18 26.33
C ALA A 295 1.44 24.02 27.28
N LEU A 296 1.11 22.77 26.86
CA LEU A 296 1.25 21.57 27.67
C LEU A 296 2.41 20.65 27.21
N MET A 297 3.03 20.96 26.06
CA MET A 297 4.04 20.11 25.44
C MET A 297 5.39 20.83 25.28
N PRO A 298 6.28 20.77 26.28
CA PRO A 298 7.60 21.41 26.21
C PRO A 298 8.41 20.90 24.99
N GLY A 299 8.87 21.86 24.18
CA GLY A 299 9.65 21.57 22.97
C GLY A 299 8.80 21.38 21.70
N ALA A 300 7.48 21.48 21.79
CA ALA A 300 6.62 21.54 20.61
C ALA A 300 6.77 22.91 19.90
N VAL A 301 6.49 22.92 18.58
CA VAL A 301 6.43 24.14 17.76
C VAL A 301 4.99 24.43 17.36
N PRO A 302 4.64 25.71 17.08
CA PRO A 302 3.29 26.04 16.62
C PRO A 302 2.94 25.36 15.32
N ALA A 303 1.79 24.69 15.28
CA ALA A 303 1.22 24.15 14.05
C ALA A 303 0.65 25.27 13.16
N VAL A 304 0.72 25.07 11.85
CA VAL A 304 0.06 25.88 10.82
C VAL A 304 -1.06 25.09 10.16
N GLU A 305 -1.94 25.74 9.38
CA GLU A 305 -3.11 25.10 8.79
C GLU A 305 -2.73 23.92 7.90
N GLU A 306 -1.61 24.00 7.21
CA GLU A 306 -1.10 22.96 6.31
C GLU A 306 -0.68 21.68 7.04
N ASP A 307 -0.36 21.78 8.34
CA ASP A 307 0.06 20.65 9.15
C ASP A 307 -1.06 19.63 9.38
N TRP A 308 -2.33 20.09 9.40
CA TRP A 308 -3.47 19.22 9.64
C TRP A 308 -3.74 18.20 8.51
N GLY A 309 -3.40 18.58 7.27
CA GLY A 309 -3.59 17.72 6.08
C GLY A 309 -2.31 17.13 5.52
N ARG A 310 -1.20 17.17 6.27
CA ARG A 310 0.11 16.79 5.77
C ARG A 310 0.50 15.37 6.19
N GLU A 311 0.80 14.53 5.21
CA GLU A 311 1.52 13.29 5.42
C GLU A 311 3.02 13.60 5.49
N TYR A 312 3.63 13.45 6.67
CA TYR A 312 5.05 13.79 6.89
C TYR A 312 5.98 12.68 6.46
N LEU A 313 5.59 11.40 6.67
CA LEU A 313 6.44 10.22 6.47
C LEU A 313 7.75 10.29 7.26
N ASP A 314 7.75 10.99 8.38
CA ASP A 314 8.90 11.29 9.23
C ASP A 314 8.49 11.33 10.70
N TYR A 315 9.45 11.50 11.60
CA TYR A 315 9.23 11.69 13.03
C TYR A 315 8.66 13.09 13.31
N ILE A 316 7.50 13.39 12.73
CA ILE A 316 6.73 14.64 12.92
C ILE A 316 5.28 14.26 13.19
N LEU A 317 4.64 14.89 14.19
CA LEU A 317 3.25 14.66 14.56
C LEU A 317 2.53 15.99 14.75
N SER A 318 1.40 16.21 14.08
CA SER A 318 0.52 17.34 14.36
C SER A 318 -0.43 17.01 15.52
N ILE A 319 -0.69 17.98 16.41
CA ILE A 319 -1.46 17.76 17.64
C ILE A 319 -2.44 18.90 17.84
N LYS A 320 -3.72 18.56 17.98
CA LYS A 320 -4.79 19.53 18.16
C LYS A 320 -5.73 19.14 19.30
N VAL A 321 -6.16 20.12 20.09
CA VAL A 321 -7.21 19.96 21.10
C VAL A 321 -8.57 20.16 20.45
N VAL A 322 -9.53 19.30 20.79
CA VAL A 322 -10.93 19.35 20.35
C VAL A 322 -11.88 19.23 21.54
N TYR A 323 -13.12 19.68 21.39
CA TYR A 323 -14.07 19.79 22.51
C TYR A 323 -15.20 18.76 22.46
N SER A 324 -15.26 17.95 21.41
CA SER A 324 -16.24 16.88 21.28
C SER A 324 -15.82 15.84 20.23
N VAL A 325 -16.45 14.68 20.25
CA VAL A 325 -16.32 13.68 19.19
C VAL A 325 -16.78 14.24 17.83
N ASP A 326 -17.81 15.10 17.81
CA ASP A 326 -18.31 15.74 16.59
C ASP A 326 -17.23 16.64 15.94
N GLU A 327 -16.54 17.43 16.74
CA GLU A 327 -15.44 18.27 16.27
C GLU A 327 -14.28 17.42 15.75
N ALA A 328 -13.96 16.32 16.45
CA ALA A 328 -12.91 15.39 16.01
C ALA A 328 -13.28 14.77 14.65
N ILE A 329 -14.48 14.26 14.48
CA ILE A 329 -14.98 13.68 13.21
C ILE A 329 -14.95 14.72 12.09
N ALA A 330 -15.44 15.94 12.35
CA ALA A 330 -15.43 17.01 11.36
C ALA A 330 -14.01 17.40 10.93
N HIS A 331 -13.06 17.43 11.87
CA HIS A 331 -11.65 17.69 11.57
C HIS A 331 -11.05 16.55 10.76
N ILE A 332 -11.24 15.29 11.17
CA ILE A 332 -10.74 14.11 10.47
C ILE A 332 -11.27 14.07 9.04
N ASN A 333 -12.57 14.17 8.84
CA ASN A 333 -13.20 14.13 7.50
C ASN A 333 -12.76 15.27 6.58
N ARG A 334 -12.30 16.40 7.16
CA ARG A 334 -11.76 17.52 6.39
C ARG A 334 -10.31 17.30 5.94
N TYR A 335 -9.47 16.66 6.77
CA TYR A 335 -8.02 16.64 6.56
C TYR A 335 -7.45 15.25 6.28
N ASN A 336 -8.21 14.18 6.54
CA ASN A 336 -7.78 12.82 6.27
C ASN A 336 -7.61 12.57 4.76
N THR A 337 -7.06 11.43 4.46
CA THR A 337 -6.89 10.92 3.08
C THR A 337 -7.72 9.67 2.83
N GLY A 338 -8.64 9.34 3.74
CA GLY A 338 -9.51 8.17 3.64
C GLY A 338 -8.80 6.85 3.92
N HIS A 339 -7.64 6.84 4.62
CA HIS A 339 -6.86 5.62 4.83
C HIS A 339 -7.23 4.89 6.13
N SER A 340 -6.75 5.36 7.28
CA SER A 340 -6.90 4.66 8.57
C SER A 340 -7.04 5.66 9.71
N GLU A 341 -8.13 5.56 10.46
CA GLU A 341 -8.46 6.48 11.54
C GLU A 341 -8.78 5.71 12.82
N ALA A 342 -8.45 6.24 13.99
CA ALA A 342 -8.70 5.56 15.25
C ALA A 342 -9.29 6.50 16.31
N ILE A 343 -10.20 5.97 17.12
CA ILE A 343 -10.65 6.57 18.38
C ILE A 343 -10.20 5.73 19.57
N ILE A 344 -9.80 6.38 20.65
CA ILE A 344 -9.49 5.74 21.93
C ILE A 344 -10.54 6.23 22.94
N THR A 345 -11.41 5.34 23.40
CA THR A 345 -12.56 5.67 24.23
C THR A 345 -13.13 4.45 24.96
N ASP A 346 -13.68 4.68 26.14
CA ASP A 346 -14.54 3.72 26.86
C ASP A 346 -16.04 4.05 26.68
N ASN A 347 -16.37 5.12 25.95
CA ASN A 347 -17.75 5.50 25.65
C ASN A 347 -18.24 4.77 24.39
N TYR A 348 -19.13 3.78 24.59
CA TYR A 348 -19.71 3.01 23.50
C TYR A 348 -20.42 3.86 22.44
N THR A 349 -21.13 4.92 22.87
CA THR A 349 -21.86 5.79 21.93
C THR A 349 -20.91 6.57 21.06
N ASN A 350 -19.83 7.13 21.62
CA ASN A 350 -18.80 7.85 20.85
C ASN A 350 -18.05 6.90 19.92
N ALA A 351 -17.78 5.66 20.36
CA ALA A 351 -17.14 4.64 19.53
C ALA A 351 -18.00 4.32 18.30
N GLN A 352 -19.30 4.05 18.47
CA GLN A 352 -20.19 3.75 17.34
C GLN A 352 -20.35 4.96 16.41
N LYS A 353 -20.53 6.16 16.96
CA LYS A 353 -20.62 7.39 16.16
C LYS A 353 -19.35 7.59 15.31
N PHE A 354 -18.17 7.38 15.88
CA PHE A 354 -16.92 7.50 15.16
C PHE A 354 -16.80 6.46 14.03
N LEU A 355 -17.19 5.21 14.29
CA LEU A 355 -17.20 4.14 13.27
C LEU A 355 -18.17 4.43 12.12
N ASP A 356 -19.32 5.07 12.42
CA ASP A 356 -20.36 5.33 11.43
C ASP A 356 -20.10 6.60 10.59
N GLU A 357 -19.44 7.62 11.17
CA GLU A 357 -19.38 8.94 10.58
C GLU A 357 -17.98 9.33 10.03
N VAL A 358 -16.91 8.60 10.39
CA VAL A 358 -15.58 8.85 9.82
C VAL A 358 -15.45 8.20 8.46
N ASP A 359 -15.13 9.01 7.45
CA ASP A 359 -14.97 8.58 6.06
C ASP A 359 -13.53 8.09 5.82
N ALA A 360 -13.29 6.80 6.09
CA ALA A 360 -12.02 6.15 5.87
C ALA A 360 -12.18 4.66 5.53
N ALA A 361 -11.18 4.09 4.85
CA ALA A 361 -11.17 2.66 4.48
C ALA A 361 -11.08 1.75 5.71
N ALA A 362 -10.40 2.20 6.78
CA ALA A 362 -10.27 1.47 8.02
C ALA A 362 -10.49 2.41 9.22
N VAL A 363 -11.43 2.05 10.09
CA VAL A 363 -11.75 2.82 11.30
C VAL A 363 -11.65 1.91 12.52
N TYR A 364 -10.89 2.32 13.53
CA TYR A 364 -10.55 1.51 14.70
C TYR A 364 -11.06 2.10 15.99
N VAL A 365 -11.37 1.24 16.94
CA VAL A 365 -11.64 1.58 18.35
C VAL A 365 -10.59 0.91 19.22
N ASN A 366 -9.89 1.67 20.05
CA ASN A 366 -8.86 1.21 20.99
C ASN A 366 -7.75 0.36 20.33
N ALA A 367 -7.36 0.74 19.13
CA ALA A 367 -6.32 0.06 18.38
C ALA A 367 -5.45 1.05 17.59
N SER A 368 -4.24 0.62 17.26
CA SER A 368 -3.30 1.38 16.42
C SER A 368 -3.78 1.41 14.96
N THR A 369 -3.50 2.49 14.24
CA THR A 369 -3.74 2.61 12.80
C THR A 369 -2.86 1.66 11.95
N ARG A 370 -1.91 0.95 12.59
CA ARG A 370 -0.90 0.10 11.94
C ARG A 370 -1.42 -1.25 11.45
N PHE A 371 -2.67 -1.64 11.73
CA PHE A 371 -3.21 -2.95 11.40
C PHE A 371 -3.58 -3.13 9.93
N THR A 372 -3.95 -2.07 9.22
CA THR A 372 -4.28 -2.14 7.81
C THR A 372 -3.10 -1.67 6.98
N ASP A 373 -2.56 -2.56 6.14
CA ASP A 373 -1.55 -2.23 5.13
C ASP A 373 -2.21 -2.23 3.75
N GLY A 374 -1.98 -1.17 2.99
CA GLY A 374 -2.62 -0.96 1.70
C GLY A 374 -2.01 -1.77 0.57
#